data_c0378b56786536e05c570c546aa0dbd0
#
_entry.id   c0378b56786536e05c570c546aa0dbd0
#
_cell.length_a   1.000
_cell.length_b   1.000
_cell.length_c   1.000
_cell.angle_alpha   90.00
_cell.angle_beta   90.00
_cell.angle_gamma   90.00
#
_symmetry.space_group_name_H-M   'P 1'
#
loop_
_entity.id
_entity.type
_entity.pdbx_description
1 polymer ?
#
loop_
_entity_poly.entity_id
_entity_poly.type
_entity_poly.pdbx_seq_one_letter_code
_entity_poly.pdbx_strand_id
1 'polypeptide(L)'
;MVKFSYREQNGGREVMAKYERPEYTVLLSEEPFELREYRDFYIVEYDNAADPGVDSGFGTLFRYISKDNQADRKISMTVPVIQELSEDRMKMAFVVPKAEWEDIPQPNSPSLTVKKFDSGLFAVIQYGGYSNDRKEQDMLEKLAQWVQEKKYQPASNYMLASFNAPFVPPMFRHNEIM
;
A
#
# COMPACT_ATOMS: atom_id res chain seq x y z
N MET A 1 15.48 -7.12 -33.43
CA MET A 1 16.07 -7.46 -32.14
C MET A 1 16.29 -6.15 -31.37
N VAL A 2 15.29 -5.73 -30.61
CA VAL A 2 15.32 -4.44 -29.88
C VAL A 2 15.84 -4.73 -28.48
N LYS A 3 17.03 -4.23 -28.17
CA LYS A 3 17.60 -4.31 -26.82
C LYS A 3 16.92 -3.25 -25.95
N PHE A 4 16.10 -3.69 -25.00
CA PHE A 4 15.66 -2.82 -23.91
C PHE A 4 16.82 -2.69 -22.92
N SER A 5 17.38 -1.50 -22.86
CA SER A 5 18.37 -1.13 -21.83
C SER A 5 17.60 -0.87 -20.53
N TYR A 6 17.85 -1.68 -19.52
CA TYR A 6 17.44 -1.42 -18.14
C TYR A 6 18.15 -0.14 -17.67
N ARG A 7 17.38 0.91 -17.52
CA ARG A 7 17.83 2.11 -16.81
C ARG A 7 17.34 1.98 -15.37
N GLU A 8 18.20 1.54 -14.48
CA GLU A 8 18.02 1.77 -13.05
C GLU A 8 17.89 3.29 -12.84
N GLN A 9 16.67 3.77 -12.63
CA GLN A 9 16.47 5.14 -12.19
C GLN A 9 16.69 5.22 -10.67
N ASN A 10 17.94 5.11 -10.25
CA ASN A 10 18.44 5.60 -8.97
C ASN A 10 18.77 7.09 -9.11
N GLY A 11 17.75 7.89 -9.32
CA GLY A 11 17.88 9.34 -9.46
C GLY A 11 16.90 10.08 -8.53
N GLY A 12 17.33 10.33 -7.31
CA GLY A 12 16.73 11.33 -6.44
C GLY A 12 15.62 10.82 -5.53
N ARG A 13 16.01 10.38 -4.32
CA ARG A 13 15.34 10.56 -3.02
C ARG A 13 15.87 9.55 -1.99
N GLU A 14 17.09 9.75 -1.55
CA GLU A 14 17.71 8.98 -0.44
C GLU A 14 17.00 9.10 0.92
N VAL A 15 15.92 9.85 1.03
CA VAL A 15 15.19 10.04 2.29
C VAL A 15 14.14 8.95 2.56
N MET A 16 13.79 8.14 1.56
CA MET A 16 12.79 7.06 1.67
C MET A 16 13.39 5.66 1.91
N ALA A 17 14.71 5.53 1.99
CA ALA A 17 15.42 4.25 2.12
C ALA A 17 15.31 3.60 3.50
N LYS A 18 14.50 4.14 4.43
CA LYS A 18 14.42 3.63 5.82
C LYS A 18 13.45 2.48 6.00
N TYR A 19 12.47 2.32 5.11
CA TYR A 19 11.41 1.33 5.26
C TYR A 19 11.37 0.37 4.08
N GLU A 20 11.18 -0.91 4.37
CA GLU A 20 10.95 -1.94 3.36
C GLU A 20 9.62 -1.71 2.65
N ARG A 21 9.55 -2.06 1.36
CA ARG A 21 8.35 -1.97 0.52
C ARG A 21 8.23 -3.20 -0.38
N PRO A 22 7.01 -3.53 -0.85
CA PRO A 22 6.81 -4.61 -1.82
C PRO A 22 7.60 -4.39 -3.10
N GLU A 23 8.09 -5.48 -3.68
CA GLU A 23 8.80 -5.45 -4.95
C GLU A 23 7.82 -5.42 -6.12
N TYR A 24 8.12 -4.59 -7.10
CA TYR A 24 7.38 -4.54 -8.36
C TYR A 24 8.30 -4.21 -9.54
N THR A 25 7.81 -4.52 -10.73
CA THR A 25 8.41 -4.11 -12.01
C THR A 25 7.47 -3.12 -12.70
N VAL A 26 8.00 -1.99 -13.17
CA VAL A 26 7.23 -1.04 -13.98
C VAL A 26 7.20 -1.54 -15.42
N LEU A 27 6.00 -1.84 -15.92
CA LEU A 27 5.77 -2.31 -17.29
C LEU A 27 5.49 -1.16 -18.26
N LEU A 28 4.79 -0.12 -17.77
CA LEU A 28 4.48 1.10 -18.52
C LEU A 28 4.57 2.29 -17.58
N SER A 29 5.18 3.38 -18.04
CA SER A 29 5.25 4.65 -17.31
C SER A 29 4.82 5.81 -18.21
N GLU A 30 3.76 6.49 -17.79
CA GLU A 30 3.20 7.69 -18.43
C GLU A 30 2.85 8.67 -17.32
N GLU A 31 3.83 9.40 -16.81
CA GLU A 31 3.66 10.29 -15.65
C GLU A 31 2.34 11.06 -15.65
N PRO A 32 1.55 11.05 -14.57
CA PRO A 32 1.82 10.45 -13.25
C PRO A 32 1.38 8.98 -13.11
N PHE A 33 1.08 8.28 -14.21
CA PHE A 33 0.54 6.91 -14.24
C PHE A 33 1.64 5.88 -14.48
N GLU A 34 1.47 4.71 -13.87
CA GLU A 34 2.28 3.52 -14.12
C GLU A 34 1.39 2.27 -14.16
N LEU A 35 1.80 1.29 -14.99
CA LEU A 35 1.36 -0.10 -14.87
C LEU A 35 2.49 -0.88 -14.23
N ARG A 36 2.23 -1.48 -13.10
CA ARG A 36 3.21 -2.25 -12.32
C ARG A 36 2.79 -3.70 -12.19
N GLU A 37 3.77 -4.59 -12.23
CA GLU A 37 3.62 -6.00 -11.85
C GLU A 37 4.22 -6.19 -10.46
N TYR A 38 3.37 -6.42 -9.45
CA TYR A 38 3.79 -6.74 -8.09
C TYR A 38 4.05 -8.23 -7.96
N ARG A 39 5.09 -8.59 -7.18
CA ARG A 39 5.28 -9.95 -6.69
C ARG A 39 4.39 -10.20 -5.49
N ASP A 40 4.19 -11.50 -5.16
CA ASP A 40 3.52 -11.86 -3.91
C ASP A 40 4.20 -11.24 -2.70
N PHE A 41 3.41 -10.78 -1.75
CA PHE A 41 3.87 -10.33 -0.44
C PHE A 41 2.81 -10.63 0.62
N TYR A 42 3.13 -10.45 1.89
CA TYR A 42 2.18 -10.64 2.97
C TYR A 42 1.77 -9.29 3.56
N ILE A 43 0.52 -9.24 4.01
CA ILE A 43 -0.07 -8.11 4.73
C ILE A 43 -0.70 -8.59 6.03
N VAL A 44 -0.77 -7.72 7.00
CA VAL A 44 -1.73 -7.82 8.09
C VAL A 44 -2.82 -6.79 7.84
N GLU A 45 -4.05 -7.25 7.69
CA GLU A 45 -5.21 -6.43 7.35
C GLU A 45 -6.12 -6.26 8.55
N TYR A 46 -6.50 -5.03 8.82
CA TYR A 46 -7.60 -4.64 9.69
C TYR A 46 -8.89 -4.55 8.87
N ASP A 47 -9.96 -5.16 9.37
CA ASP A 47 -11.32 -5.03 8.82
C ASP A 47 -12.28 -4.65 9.96
N ASN A 48 -12.92 -3.47 9.87
CA ASN A 48 -13.85 -3.00 10.89
C ASN A 48 -15.17 -3.79 10.97
N ALA A 49 -15.45 -4.66 10.01
CA ALA A 49 -16.63 -5.52 10.07
C ALA A 49 -16.60 -6.49 11.25
N ALA A 50 -15.40 -6.89 11.70
CA ALA A 50 -15.23 -7.79 12.85
C ALA A 50 -15.39 -7.09 14.21
N ASP A 51 -15.16 -5.77 14.26
CA ASP A 51 -15.33 -4.95 15.48
C ASP A 51 -15.65 -3.50 15.11
N PRO A 52 -16.93 -3.16 14.87
CA PRO A 52 -17.35 -1.81 14.47
C PRO A 52 -17.09 -0.73 15.53
N GLY A 53 -16.79 -1.12 16.76
CA GLY A 53 -16.51 -0.20 17.88
C GLY A 53 -15.05 0.23 18.01
N VAL A 54 -14.13 -0.29 17.18
CA VAL A 54 -12.71 0.10 17.20
C VAL A 54 -12.47 1.29 16.29
N ASP A 55 -12.20 2.45 16.88
CA ASP A 55 -12.08 3.74 16.19
C ASP A 55 -10.84 3.92 15.31
N SER A 56 -9.87 2.99 15.33
CA SER A 56 -8.60 3.21 14.62
C SER A 56 -7.98 1.93 14.08
N GLY A 57 -8.17 1.69 12.80
CA GLY A 57 -7.47 0.62 12.07
C GLY A 57 -5.95 0.75 12.19
N PHE A 58 -5.41 1.95 12.03
CA PHE A 58 -3.98 2.21 12.19
C PHE A 58 -3.49 1.88 13.60
N GLY A 59 -4.19 2.29 14.63
CA GLY A 59 -3.82 2.01 16.03
C GLY A 59 -3.77 0.52 16.34
N THR A 60 -4.72 -0.25 15.83
CA THR A 60 -4.77 -1.72 16.00
C THR A 60 -3.62 -2.40 15.27
N LEU A 61 -3.34 -2.01 14.04
CA LEU A 61 -2.18 -2.49 13.27
C LEU A 61 -0.85 -2.10 13.93
N PHE A 62 -0.76 -0.88 14.47
CA PHE A 62 0.45 -0.41 15.14
C PHE A 62 0.71 -1.16 16.45
N ARG A 63 -0.32 -1.51 17.23
CA ARG A 63 -0.17 -2.38 18.40
C ARG A 63 0.36 -3.75 18.01
N TYR A 64 -0.19 -4.36 16.94
CA TYR A 64 0.27 -5.65 16.43
C TYR A 64 1.77 -5.66 16.13
N ILE A 65 2.28 -4.68 15.38
CA ILE A 65 3.72 -4.61 15.08
C ILE A 65 4.58 -4.21 16.29
N SER A 66 3.94 -3.61 17.33
CA SER A 66 4.60 -3.21 18.58
C SER A 66 4.65 -4.30 19.64
N LYS A 67 4.27 -5.55 19.34
CA LYS A 67 4.27 -6.78 20.14
C LYS A 67 2.90 -7.34 20.50
N ASP A 68 1.79 -6.70 20.22
CA ASP A 68 0.46 -7.25 20.46
C ASP A 68 0.11 -8.35 19.44
N ASN A 69 0.91 -9.41 19.48
CA ASN A 69 0.78 -10.61 18.67
C ASN A 69 1.13 -11.85 19.50
N GLN A 70 0.74 -13.03 19.04
CA GLN A 70 0.90 -14.26 19.82
C GLN A 70 2.35 -14.66 20.12
N ALA A 71 3.31 -14.10 19.39
CA ALA A 71 4.74 -14.33 19.60
C ALA A 71 5.39 -13.27 20.51
N ASP A 72 4.64 -12.25 20.99
CA ASP A 72 5.17 -11.09 21.75
C ASP A 72 6.40 -10.46 21.06
N ARG A 73 6.39 -10.46 19.73
CA ARG A 73 7.53 -10.06 18.88
C ARG A 73 7.28 -8.71 18.23
N LYS A 74 8.29 -7.84 18.29
CA LYS A 74 8.27 -6.56 17.57
C LYS A 74 8.57 -6.82 16.09
N ILE A 75 7.69 -6.28 15.22
CA ILE A 75 7.83 -6.32 13.76
C ILE A 75 8.24 -4.94 13.27
N SER A 76 9.16 -4.87 12.31
CA SER A 76 9.60 -3.60 11.73
C SER A 76 8.50 -2.95 10.90
N MET A 77 8.40 -1.61 10.99
CA MET A 77 7.47 -0.85 10.13
C MET A 77 7.93 -0.89 8.68
N THR A 78 6.97 -1.01 7.78
CA THR A 78 7.15 -1.01 6.32
C THR A 78 6.31 0.08 5.68
N VAL A 79 6.46 0.30 4.39
CA VAL A 79 5.59 1.15 3.57
C VAL A 79 5.20 0.43 2.29
N PRO A 80 4.05 0.76 1.71
CA PRO A 80 3.05 1.72 2.16
C PRO A 80 2.13 1.17 3.26
N VAL A 81 1.38 2.07 3.90
CA VAL A 81 0.11 1.73 4.54
C VAL A 81 -0.94 1.70 3.44
N ILE A 82 -1.64 0.58 3.29
CA ILE A 82 -2.65 0.38 2.26
C ILE A 82 -4.02 0.53 2.89
N GLN A 83 -4.91 1.29 2.26
CA GLN A 83 -6.30 1.44 2.66
C GLN A 83 -7.22 1.19 1.46
N GLU A 84 -8.18 0.30 1.57
CA GLU A 84 -9.20 0.08 0.54
C GLU A 84 -10.16 1.27 0.51
N LEU A 85 -10.37 1.83 -0.68
CA LEU A 85 -11.32 2.93 -0.90
C LEU A 85 -12.72 2.33 -1.13
N SER A 86 -13.47 2.16 -0.04
CA SER A 86 -14.83 1.63 -0.03
C SER A 86 -15.70 2.47 0.89
N GLU A 87 -16.94 2.73 0.47
CA GLU A 87 -17.91 3.51 1.27
C GLU A 87 -18.43 2.73 2.48
N ASP A 88 -18.51 1.40 2.36
CA ASP A 88 -19.20 0.56 3.34
C ASP A 88 -18.27 -0.04 4.42
N ARG A 89 -16.97 -0.09 4.18
CA ARG A 89 -16.02 -0.80 5.03
C ARG A 89 -14.69 -0.09 5.12
N MET A 90 -14.16 -0.01 6.33
CA MET A 90 -12.79 0.41 6.54
C MET A 90 -11.88 -0.82 6.56
N LYS A 91 -11.07 -0.97 5.53
CA LYS A 91 -9.97 -1.93 5.53
C LYS A 91 -8.65 -1.19 5.40
N MET A 92 -7.73 -1.54 6.25
CA MET A 92 -6.38 -0.98 6.26
C MET A 92 -5.37 -2.10 6.45
N ALA A 93 -4.22 -2.03 5.80
CA ALA A 93 -3.21 -3.05 5.90
C ALA A 93 -1.80 -2.49 6.04
N PHE A 94 -0.97 -3.20 6.82
CA PHE A 94 0.48 -3.04 6.81
C PHE A 94 1.11 -4.18 6.04
N VAL A 95 2.13 -3.87 5.26
CA VAL A 95 2.96 -4.88 4.60
C VAL A 95 3.82 -5.58 5.65
N VAL A 96 3.91 -6.90 5.59
CA VAL A 96 4.78 -7.69 6.47
C VAL A 96 6.19 -7.72 5.89
N PRO A 97 7.23 -7.34 6.65
CA PRO A 97 8.60 -7.37 6.15
C PRO A 97 9.04 -8.81 5.80
N LYS A 98 9.89 -8.95 4.79
CA LYS A 98 10.35 -10.27 4.29
C LYS A 98 10.99 -11.13 5.38
N ALA A 99 11.66 -10.51 6.34
CA ALA A 99 12.28 -11.22 7.45
C ALA A 99 11.29 -12.03 8.32
N GLU A 100 9.99 -11.69 8.26
CA GLU A 100 8.94 -12.36 9.02
C GLU A 100 8.18 -13.44 8.23
N TRP A 101 8.40 -13.58 6.92
CA TRP A 101 7.54 -14.39 6.04
C TRP A 101 7.55 -15.90 6.37
N GLU A 102 8.65 -16.42 6.94
CA GLU A 102 8.74 -17.83 7.33
C GLU A 102 7.91 -18.15 8.58
N ASP A 103 7.69 -17.13 9.44
CA ASP A 103 6.99 -17.31 10.71
C ASP A 103 6.30 -16.00 11.10
N ILE A 104 5.21 -15.65 10.39
CA ILE A 104 4.45 -14.43 10.65
C ILE A 104 3.64 -14.59 11.94
N PRO A 105 3.89 -13.76 12.98
CA PRO A 105 3.13 -13.83 14.22
C PRO A 105 1.64 -13.66 13.98
N GLN A 106 0.82 -14.54 14.57
CA GLN A 106 -0.63 -14.38 14.52
C GLN A 106 -1.07 -13.20 15.39
N PRO A 107 -2.03 -12.38 14.92
CA PRO A 107 -2.55 -11.27 15.72
C PRO A 107 -3.38 -11.77 16.90
N ASN A 108 -3.39 -11.00 18.00
CA ASN A 108 -4.27 -11.24 19.14
C ASN A 108 -5.67 -10.65 18.89
N SER A 109 -5.76 -9.58 18.11
CA SER A 109 -7.03 -8.94 17.79
C SER A 109 -7.83 -9.73 16.74
N PRO A 110 -9.13 -10.00 16.96
CA PRO A 110 -9.99 -10.64 15.96
C PRO A 110 -10.25 -9.77 14.71
N SER A 111 -10.01 -8.46 14.81
CA SER A 111 -10.14 -7.53 13.68
C SER A 111 -8.95 -7.56 12.73
N LEU A 112 -7.90 -8.31 13.06
CA LEU A 112 -6.70 -8.44 12.24
C LEU A 112 -6.60 -9.83 11.62
N THR A 113 -6.20 -9.86 10.36
CA THR A 113 -5.95 -11.10 9.63
C THR A 113 -4.65 -11.00 8.84
N VAL A 114 -3.79 -12.00 8.97
CA VAL A 114 -2.62 -12.14 8.09
C VAL A 114 -3.08 -12.74 6.77
N LYS A 115 -2.73 -12.09 5.67
CA LYS A 115 -3.10 -12.51 4.31
C LYS A 115 -1.91 -12.48 3.37
N LYS A 116 -1.92 -13.35 2.39
CA LYS A 116 -1.09 -13.20 1.21
C LYS A 116 -1.74 -12.19 0.28
N PHE A 117 -0.95 -11.24 -0.19
CA PHE A 117 -1.31 -10.34 -1.28
C PHE A 117 -0.73 -10.93 -2.56
N ASP A 118 -1.60 -11.45 -3.42
CA ASP A 118 -1.18 -12.16 -4.61
C ASP A 118 -0.56 -11.22 -5.63
N SER A 119 0.42 -11.74 -6.36
CA SER A 119 1.03 -11.05 -7.51
C SER A 119 -0.02 -10.66 -8.54
N GLY A 120 0.22 -9.53 -9.21
CA GLY A 120 -0.71 -9.06 -10.22
C GLY A 120 -0.31 -7.73 -10.85
N LEU A 121 -1.12 -7.31 -11.81
CA LEU A 121 -0.97 -6.04 -12.49
C LEU A 121 -1.77 -4.96 -11.77
N PHE A 122 -1.11 -3.85 -11.46
CA PHE A 122 -1.71 -2.69 -10.82
C PHE A 122 -1.49 -1.44 -11.66
N ALA A 123 -2.60 -0.77 -11.96
CA ALA A 123 -2.58 0.60 -12.47
C ALA A 123 -2.39 1.54 -11.28
N VAL A 124 -1.44 2.45 -11.36
CA VAL A 124 -1.05 3.33 -10.26
C VAL A 124 -1.01 4.77 -10.72
N ILE A 125 -1.55 5.69 -9.93
CA ILE A 125 -1.32 7.13 -10.06
C ILE A 125 -0.54 7.64 -8.85
N GLN A 126 0.53 8.40 -9.08
CA GLN A 126 1.38 8.98 -8.04
C GLN A 126 1.02 10.45 -7.81
N TYR A 127 0.99 10.88 -6.53
CA TYR A 127 0.77 12.29 -6.19
C TYR A 127 1.43 12.69 -4.88
N GLY A 128 1.78 13.96 -4.77
CA GLY A 128 2.36 14.55 -3.57
C GLY A 128 1.34 15.36 -2.74
N GLY A 129 1.78 15.74 -1.55
CA GLY A 129 1.03 16.63 -0.69
C GLY A 129 0.13 15.93 0.33
N TYR A 130 -0.79 16.69 0.94
CA TYR A 130 -1.82 16.11 1.80
C TYR A 130 -2.75 15.23 0.98
N SER A 131 -3.07 14.05 1.52
CA SER A 131 -4.19 13.24 1.08
C SER A 131 -5.41 13.61 1.91
N ASN A 132 -6.53 13.82 1.24
CA ASN A 132 -7.86 14.03 1.81
C ASN A 132 -8.90 13.56 0.79
N ASP A 133 -10.13 13.39 1.22
CA ASP A 133 -11.22 12.82 0.42
C ASP A 133 -11.33 13.44 -0.96
N ARG A 134 -11.28 14.77 -1.05
CA ARG A 134 -11.37 15.48 -2.33
C ARG A 134 -10.20 15.18 -3.26
N LYS A 135 -8.98 15.16 -2.72
CA LYS A 135 -7.76 14.87 -3.49
C LYS A 135 -7.73 13.41 -3.93
N GLU A 136 -8.13 12.51 -3.05
CA GLU A 136 -8.21 11.08 -3.32
C GLU A 136 -9.23 10.79 -4.40
N GLN A 137 -10.41 11.42 -4.32
CA GLN A 137 -11.45 11.31 -5.35
C GLN A 137 -10.97 11.82 -6.71
N ASP A 138 -10.33 12.99 -6.77
CA ASP A 138 -9.75 13.55 -8.00
C ASP A 138 -8.69 12.62 -8.62
N MET A 139 -7.83 12.02 -7.80
CA MET A 139 -6.81 11.09 -8.29
C MET A 139 -7.43 9.75 -8.73
N LEU A 140 -8.43 9.27 -8.02
CA LEU A 140 -9.16 8.06 -8.38
C LEU A 140 -9.86 8.21 -9.73
N GLU A 141 -10.55 9.33 -9.97
CA GLU A 141 -11.21 9.61 -11.25
C GLU A 141 -10.21 9.65 -12.42
N LYS A 142 -9.05 10.28 -12.21
CA LYS A 142 -7.98 10.31 -13.22
C LYS A 142 -7.43 8.92 -13.52
N LEU A 143 -7.21 8.09 -12.47
CA LEU A 143 -6.74 6.72 -12.66
C LEU A 143 -7.77 5.88 -13.38
N ALA A 144 -9.05 5.98 -12.99
CA ALA A 144 -10.15 5.25 -13.62
C ALA A 144 -10.27 5.61 -15.12
N GLN A 145 -10.16 6.90 -15.46
CA GLN A 145 -10.15 7.34 -16.85
C GLN A 145 -8.97 6.75 -17.63
N TRP A 146 -7.75 6.81 -17.07
CA TRP A 146 -6.56 6.23 -17.71
C TRP A 146 -6.69 4.71 -17.92
N VAL A 147 -7.19 3.99 -16.92
CA VAL A 147 -7.48 2.54 -17.00
C VAL A 147 -8.46 2.24 -18.13
N GLN A 148 -9.53 3.05 -18.27
CA GLN A 148 -10.52 2.92 -19.35
C GLN A 148 -9.91 3.20 -20.73
N GLU A 149 -9.11 4.25 -20.86
CA GLU A 149 -8.41 4.60 -22.11
C GLU A 149 -7.46 3.48 -22.59
N LYS A 150 -6.78 2.83 -21.64
CA LYS A 150 -5.93 1.67 -21.90
C LYS A 150 -6.72 0.38 -22.12
N LYS A 151 -8.05 0.38 -21.96
CA LYS A 151 -8.95 -0.79 -22.08
C LYS A 151 -8.63 -1.90 -21.09
N TYR A 152 -8.08 -1.54 -19.92
CA TYR A 152 -7.91 -2.49 -18.83
C TYR A 152 -9.24 -2.70 -18.10
N GLN A 153 -9.40 -3.88 -17.49
CA GLN A 153 -10.59 -4.21 -16.67
C GLN A 153 -10.18 -4.24 -15.21
N PRO A 154 -10.72 -3.36 -14.34
CA PRO A 154 -10.48 -3.44 -12.91
C PRO A 154 -10.96 -4.79 -12.35
N ALA A 155 -10.12 -5.43 -11.54
CA ALA A 155 -10.39 -6.71 -10.88
C ALA A 155 -10.61 -6.58 -9.38
N SER A 156 -10.39 -5.39 -8.81
CA SER A 156 -10.53 -5.10 -7.37
C SER A 156 -11.05 -3.68 -7.17
N ASN A 157 -11.39 -3.35 -5.91
CA ASN A 157 -11.57 -1.97 -5.50
C ASN A 157 -10.24 -1.21 -5.56
N TYR A 158 -10.31 0.11 -5.68
CA TYR A 158 -9.13 0.97 -5.60
C TYR A 158 -8.61 1.05 -4.17
N MET A 159 -7.31 1.27 -4.06
CA MET A 159 -6.61 1.35 -2.78
C MET A 159 -5.75 2.62 -2.73
N LEU A 160 -5.77 3.29 -1.59
CA LEU A 160 -4.83 4.33 -1.23
C LEU A 160 -3.58 3.70 -0.62
N ALA A 161 -2.41 4.05 -1.11
CA ALA A 161 -1.11 3.65 -0.59
C ALA A 161 -0.35 4.87 -0.07
N SER A 162 -0.15 4.95 1.26
CA SER A 162 0.51 6.07 1.93
C SER A 162 1.92 5.69 2.35
N PHE A 163 2.92 6.44 1.87
CA PHE A 163 4.35 6.12 2.08
C PHE A 163 5.01 6.89 3.21
N ASN A 164 4.33 7.87 3.80
CA ASN A 164 4.92 8.76 4.78
C ASN A 164 4.15 8.81 6.09
N ALA A 165 4.89 8.94 7.17
CA ALA A 165 4.30 9.18 8.48
C ALA A 165 3.57 10.54 8.55
N PRO A 166 2.55 10.69 9.42
CA PRO A 166 1.73 11.91 9.50
C PRO A 166 2.51 13.21 9.79
N PHE A 167 3.67 13.12 10.44
CA PHE A 167 4.51 14.26 10.76
C PHE A 167 5.43 14.73 9.63
N VAL A 168 5.50 13.99 8.51
CA VAL A 168 6.27 14.41 7.33
C VAL A 168 5.59 15.62 6.69
N PRO A 169 6.32 16.74 6.42
CA PRO A 169 5.73 17.90 5.77
C PRO A 169 5.08 17.55 4.42
N PRO A 170 3.97 18.19 4.05
CA PRO A 170 3.20 17.83 2.85
C PRO A 170 4.02 17.78 1.57
N MET A 171 4.92 18.72 1.39
CA MET A 171 5.76 18.83 0.19
C MET A 171 6.69 17.62 -0.04
N PHE A 172 6.90 16.79 1.00
CA PHE A 172 7.71 15.58 0.94
C PHE A 172 6.88 14.30 1.00
N ARG A 173 5.54 14.42 1.02
CA ARG A 173 4.68 13.23 1.04
C ARG A 173 4.53 12.65 -0.34
N HIS A 174 4.57 11.33 -0.37
CA HIS A 174 4.27 10.50 -1.53
C HIS A 174 3.05 9.63 -1.22
N ASN A 175 2.05 9.70 -2.06
CA ASN A 175 0.85 8.88 -2.01
C ASN A 175 0.57 8.30 -3.38
N GLU A 176 -0.13 7.18 -3.41
CA GLU A 176 -0.55 6.53 -4.65
C GLU A 176 -2.00 6.06 -4.51
N ILE A 177 -2.74 6.05 -5.62
CA ILE A 177 -3.95 5.23 -5.76
C ILE A 177 -3.62 4.12 -6.75
N MET A 178 -4.06 2.92 -6.42
CA MET A 178 -3.77 1.73 -7.22
C MET A 178 -4.99 0.82 -7.32
#